data_eaf94b2d106ac388782be7d46e3ac52e
#
_entry.id   eaf94b2d106ac388782be7d46e3ac52e
#
_cell.length_a   1.000
_cell.length_b   1.000
_cell.length_c   1.000
_cell.angle_alpha   90.00
_cell.angle_beta   90.00
_cell.angle_gamma   90.00
#
_symmetry.space_group_name_H-M   'P 1'
#
loop_
_entity.id
_entity.type
_entity.pdbx_description
1 polymer ?
#
loop_
_entity_poly.entity_id
_entity_poly.type
_entity_poly.pdbx_seq_one_letter_code
_entity_poly.pdbx_strand_id
1 'polypeptide(L)'
;VVESAMTGVGGDCFVLYSPKRGAPVALNGSGRAPAKATVEWFQEQGIAEIGWASPHSVTVPGAVDAWCRLSEDYGTKGLDELLQPAIDKAENGYRIMDRIAFDHAQAIDRMKGDEYLSARFLPGGKPLPIGAKHMQPQMAETLRRIAREGRAGFYEGPVMEDVLARLKGLGGLHEAEDFDAQRCEYVKPIHAEYRGHEVYECP
;
A
#
# COMPACT_ATOMS: atom_id res chain seq x y z
N VAL A 1 7.52 3.11 -4.40
CA VAL A 1 8.37 2.78 -5.57
C VAL A 1 9.75 2.33 -5.14
N VAL A 2 10.52 3.19 -4.46
CA VAL A 2 11.94 2.93 -4.16
C VAL A 2 12.18 2.04 -2.94
N GLU A 3 11.18 1.80 -2.13
CA GLU A 3 11.21 0.96 -0.92
C GLU A 3 10.15 -0.14 -1.01
N SER A 4 10.29 -0.99 -2.03
CA SER A 4 9.31 -1.99 -2.42
C SER A 4 9.06 -3.11 -1.40
N ALA A 5 9.96 -3.29 -0.42
CA ALA A 5 9.82 -4.30 0.61
C ALA A 5 8.92 -3.88 1.80
N MET A 6 8.79 -2.57 2.05
CA MET A 6 8.15 -2.04 3.26
C MET A 6 6.96 -1.13 2.99
N THR A 7 6.93 -0.44 1.85
CA THR A 7 5.90 0.56 1.55
C THR A 7 5.36 0.41 0.12
N GLY A 8 4.08 0.68 -0.07
CA GLY A 8 3.49 0.56 -1.41
C GLY A 8 2.03 1.01 -1.48
N VAL A 9 1.52 1.07 -2.70
CA VAL A 9 0.12 1.41 -2.99
C VAL A 9 -0.88 0.36 -2.49
N GLY A 10 -0.39 -0.85 -2.22
CA GLY A 10 -1.20 -1.98 -1.75
C GLY A 10 -1.28 -2.12 -0.22
N GLY A 11 -0.82 -1.11 0.53
CA GLY A 11 -0.83 -1.12 2.00
C GLY A 11 -1.73 -0.07 2.61
N ASP A 12 -1.47 0.20 3.88
CA ASP A 12 -2.16 1.19 4.70
C ASP A 12 -1.44 2.55 4.68
N CYS A 13 -2.12 3.59 5.14
CA CYS A 13 -1.53 4.90 5.35
C CYS A 13 -2.09 5.54 6.61
N PHE A 14 -1.25 5.78 7.59
CA PHE A 14 -1.58 6.53 8.79
C PHE A 14 -0.91 7.89 8.73
N VAL A 15 -1.68 8.95 8.94
CA VAL A 15 -1.17 10.32 8.86
C VAL A 15 -1.48 11.06 10.14
N LEU A 16 -0.47 11.71 10.70
CA LEU A 16 -0.63 12.73 11.72
C LEU A 16 -0.23 14.07 11.10
N TYR A 17 -1.20 14.96 10.95
CA TYR A 17 -1.01 16.28 10.34
C TYR A 17 -1.23 17.38 11.36
N SER A 18 -0.24 18.26 11.50
CA SER A 18 -0.34 19.45 12.35
C SER A 18 -0.51 20.69 11.46
N PRO A 19 -1.73 21.24 11.35
CA PRO A 19 -1.95 22.45 10.58
C PRO A 19 -1.26 23.65 11.25
N LYS A 20 -0.95 24.69 10.47
CA LYS A 20 -0.33 25.93 10.98
C LYS A 20 -1.16 26.57 12.11
N ARG A 21 -2.47 26.36 12.11
CA ARG A 21 -3.41 26.78 13.15
C ARG A 21 -4.39 25.66 13.42
N GLY A 22 -4.70 25.44 14.69
CA GLY A 22 -5.62 24.38 15.14
C GLY A 22 -4.88 23.20 15.77
N ALA A 23 -5.66 22.22 16.21
CA ALA A 23 -5.14 20.99 16.79
C ALA A 23 -4.62 20.02 15.70
N PRO A 24 -3.69 19.13 16.03
CA PRO A 24 -3.31 18.03 15.14
C PRO A 24 -4.51 17.15 14.79
N VAL A 25 -4.54 16.65 13.57
CA VAL A 25 -5.54 15.70 13.08
C VAL A 25 -4.85 14.39 12.70
N ALA A 26 -5.54 13.27 12.92
CA ALA A 26 -5.08 11.97 12.47
C ALA A 26 -6.00 11.45 11.37
N LEU A 27 -5.42 10.86 10.32
CA LEU A 27 -6.14 10.19 9.26
C LEU A 27 -5.79 8.71 9.30
N ASN A 28 -6.80 7.88 9.52
CA ASN A 28 -6.69 6.42 9.48
C ASN A 28 -7.05 5.93 8.08
N GLY A 29 -6.05 5.55 7.31
CA GLY A 29 -6.16 4.89 6.01
C GLY A 29 -5.84 3.40 6.09
N SER A 30 -6.26 2.73 7.15
CA SER A 30 -6.19 1.29 7.30
C SER A 30 -7.17 0.61 6.35
N GLY A 31 -6.73 -0.50 5.76
CA GLY A 31 -7.58 -1.35 4.95
C GLY A 31 -8.52 -2.21 5.79
N ARG A 32 -9.70 -2.46 5.28
CA ARG A 32 -10.66 -3.39 5.90
C ARG A 32 -10.50 -4.79 5.35
N ALA A 33 -10.79 -5.80 6.17
CA ALA A 33 -10.93 -7.18 5.70
C ALA A 33 -12.10 -7.25 4.69
N PRO A 34 -12.01 -8.11 3.67
CA PRO A 34 -13.13 -8.32 2.75
C PRO A 34 -14.36 -8.83 3.51
N ALA A 35 -15.55 -8.42 3.09
CA ALA A 35 -16.80 -8.72 3.79
C ALA A 35 -17.06 -10.22 3.98
N LYS A 36 -16.54 -11.05 3.08
CA LYS A 36 -16.64 -12.53 3.15
C LYS A 36 -15.67 -13.18 4.14
N ALA A 37 -14.68 -12.44 4.67
CA ALA A 37 -13.70 -12.95 5.62
C ALA A 37 -14.26 -12.92 7.04
N THR A 38 -15.28 -13.76 7.31
CA THR A 38 -15.93 -13.87 8.63
C THR A 38 -15.30 -14.96 9.47
N VAL A 39 -15.45 -14.87 10.78
CA VAL A 39 -14.98 -15.91 11.72
C VAL A 39 -15.58 -17.26 11.39
N GLU A 40 -16.87 -17.29 11.06
CA GLU A 40 -17.63 -18.49 10.71
C GLU A 40 -17.02 -19.15 9.46
N TRP A 41 -16.73 -18.35 8.43
CA TRP A 41 -16.11 -18.85 7.21
C TRP A 41 -14.76 -19.52 7.51
N PHE A 42 -13.88 -18.86 8.30
CA PHE A 42 -12.58 -19.45 8.67
C PHE A 42 -12.73 -20.76 9.46
N GLN A 43 -13.70 -20.82 10.37
CA GLN A 43 -14.00 -22.04 11.14
C GLN A 43 -14.48 -23.17 10.23
N GLU A 44 -15.38 -22.90 9.27
CA GLU A 44 -15.87 -23.88 8.29
C GLU A 44 -14.75 -24.41 7.40
N GLN A 45 -13.77 -23.57 7.07
CA GLN A 45 -12.58 -23.98 6.29
C GLN A 45 -11.51 -24.67 7.15
N GLY A 46 -11.69 -24.75 8.46
CA GLY A 46 -10.70 -25.32 9.38
C GLY A 46 -9.41 -24.48 9.50
N ILE A 47 -9.48 -23.18 9.19
CA ILE A 47 -8.35 -22.25 9.26
C ILE A 47 -8.32 -21.65 10.66
N ALA A 48 -7.42 -22.15 11.51
CA ALA A 48 -7.23 -21.65 12.87
C ALA A 48 -6.23 -20.46 12.93
N GLU A 49 -5.35 -20.33 11.94
CA GLU A 49 -4.32 -19.30 11.87
C GLU A 49 -4.12 -18.85 10.42
N ILE A 50 -4.08 -17.54 10.20
CA ILE A 50 -3.81 -16.97 8.89
C ILE A 50 -2.30 -16.82 8.72
N GLY A 51 -1.73 -17.60 7.80
CA GLY A 51 -0.30 -17.55 7.50
C GLY A 51 0.10 -16.20 6.86
N TRP A 52 1.32 -15.78 7.13
CA TRP A 52 1.86 -14.50 6.65
C TRP A 52 1.76 -14.27 5.13
N ALA A 53 1.92 -15.31 4.32
CA ALA A 53 1.83 -15.25 2.86
C ALA A 53 0.44 -15.65 2.32
N SER A 54 -0.55 -15.77 3.21
CA SER A 54 -1.92 -16.12 2.82
C SER A 54 -2.60 -14.93 2.16
N PRO A 55 -3.43 -15.12 1.12
CA PRO A 55 -4.26 -14.05 0.57
C PRO A 55 -5.28 -13.51 1.59
N HIS A 56 -5.58 -14.29 2.64
CA HIS A 56 -6.47 -13.86 3.73
C HIS A 56 -5.83 -12.88 4.70
N SER A 57 -4.49 -12.70 4.67
CA SER A 57 -3.80 -11.66 5.44
C SER A 57 -3.82 -10.29 4.73
N VAL A 58 -4.32 -10.24 3.50
CA VAL A 58 -4.41 -9.01 2.72
C VAL A 58 -5.74 -8.32 3.02
N THR A 59 -5.69 -7.07 3.45
CA THR A 59 -6.84 -6.17 3.54
C THR A 59 -7.05 -5.42 2.22
N VAL A 60 -8.19 -4.79 2.03
CA VAL A 60 -8.35 -3.84 0.91
C VAL A 60 -7.37 -2.69 1.12
N PRO A 61 -6.49 -2.37 0.16
CA PRO A 61 -5.51 -1.30 0.35
C PRO A 61 -6.15 0.04 0.70
N GLY A 62 -5.70 0.69 1.78
CA GLY A 62 -6.25 1.97 2.22
C GLY A 62 -5.42 3.20 1.86
N ALA A 63 -4.14 3.00 1.49
CA ALA A 63 -3.18 4.08 1.31
C ALA A 63 -3.59 5.11 0.24
N VAL A 64 -4.08 4.67 -0.91
CA VAL A 64 -4.41 5.57 -2.02
C VAL A 64 -5.61 6.45 -1.68
N ASP A 65 -6.63 5.90 -1.00
CA ASP A 65 -7.77 6.68 -0.52
C ASP A 65 -7.32 7.78 0.46
N ALA A 66 -6.43 7.43 1.40
CA ALA A 66 -5.86 8.40 2.34
C ALA A 66 -5.03 9.49 1.64
N TRP A 67 -4.24 9.17 0.60
CA TRP A 67 -3.50 10.17 -0.16
C TRP A 67 -4.44 11.15 -0.88
N CYS A 68 -5.47 10.63 -1.53
CA CYS A 68 -6.46 11.44 -2.23
C CYS A 68 -7.15 12.38 -1.23
N ARG A 69 -7.66 11.83 -0.12
CA ARG A 69 -8.37 12.58 0.90
C ARG A 69 -7.51 13.67 1.54
N LEU A 70 -6.27 13.34 1.92
CA LEU A 70 -5.35 14.31 2.50
C LEU A 70 -4.99 15.43 1.52
N SER A 71 -4.79 15.07 0.24
CA SER A 71 -4.51 16.04 -0.83
C SER A 71 -5.69 16.98 -1.09
N GLU A 72 -6.91 16.47 -1.08
CA GLU A 72 -8.13 17.26 -1.25
C GLU A 72 -8.34 18.25 -0.09
N ASP A 73 -8.14 17.82 1.16
CA ASP A 73 -8.45 18.63 2.33
C ASP A 73 -7.35 19.64 2.70
N TYR A 74 -6.08 19.29 2.46
CA TYR A 74 -4.92 20.08 2.90
C TYR A 74 -3.88 20.33 1.83
N GLY A 75 -4.00 19.71 0.67
CA GLY A 75 -3.05 19.85 -0.43
C GLY A 75 -3.10 21.23 -1.07
N THR A 76 -1.96 21.67 -1.59
CA THR A 76 -1.83 22.91 -2.40
C THR A 76 -1.45 22.60 -3.83
N LYS A 77 -1.25 21.33 -4.16
CA LYS A 77 -0.86 20.82 -5.47
C LYS A 77 -1.73 19.62 -5.83
N GLY A 78 -1.94 19.43 -7.14
CA GLY A 78 -2.66 18.26 -7.65
C GLY A 78 -1.84 16.97 -7.52
N LEU A 79 -2.54 15.84 -7.52
CA LEU A 79 -1.89 14.52 -7.49
C LEU A 79 -1.00 14.28 -8.71
N ASP A 80 -1.29 14.90 -9.84
CA ASP A 80 -0.48 14.85 -11.06
C ASP A 80 0.92 15.44 -10.84
N GLU A 81 1.03 16.57 -10.12
CA GLU A 81 2.31 17.16 -9.74
C GLU A 81 2.98 16.34 -8.61
N LEU A 82 2.22 15.94 -7.59
CA LEU A 82 2.75 15.26 -6.41
C LEU A 82 3.30 13.87 -6.71
N LEU A 83 2.67 13.13 -7.62
CA LEU A 83 3.08 11.78 -7.98
C LEU A 83 4.16 11.73 -9.08
N GLN A 84 4.42 12.83 -9.79
CA GLN A 84 5.38 12.88 -10.89
C GLN A 84 6.77 12.33 -10.52
N PRO A 85 7.38 12.68 -9.37
CA PRO A 85 8.68 12.13 -8.99
C PRO A 85 8.67 10.60 -8.78
N ALA A 86 7.56 10.06 -8.28
CA ALA A 86 7.39 8.60 -8.11
C ALA A 86 7.20 7.90 -9.46
N ILE A 87 6.42 8.50 -10.36
CA ILE A 87 6.22 8.03 -11.74
C ILE A 87 7.57 7.98 -12.47
N ASP A 88 8.36 9.05 -12.40
CA ASP A 88 9.67 9.12 -13.04
C ASP A 88 10.63 8.03 -12.52
N LYS A 89 10.63 7.78 -11.20
CA LYS A 89 11.44 6.71 -10.60
C LYS A 89 10.96 5.33 -11.01
N ALA A 90 9.66 5.11 -11.08
CA ALA A 90 9.11 3.83 -11.50
C ALA A 90 9.42 3.55 -12.99
N GLU A 91 9.27 4.54 -13.85
CA GLU A 91 9.47 4.41 -15.29
C GLU A 91 10.94 4.39 -15.69
N ASN A 92 11.70 5.41 -15.27
CA ASN A 92 13.09 5.60 -15.66
C ASN A 92 14.07 4.84 -14.77
N GLY A 93 13.58 4.26 -13.68
CA GLY A 93 14.33 3.43 -12.76
C GLY A 93 15.07 4.22 -11.68
N TYR A 94 15.40 3.50 -10.63
CA TYR A 94 16.18 3.96 -9.48
C TYR A 94 17.29 2.97 -9.15
N ARG A 95 18.25 3.40 -8.34
CA ARG A 95 19.33 2.52 -7.87
C ARG A 95 18.90 1.79 -6.59
N ILE A 96 19.14 0.48 -6.56
CA ILE A 96 18.94 -0.33 -5.35
C ILE A 96 19.92 0.17 -4.28
N MET A 97 19.38 0.62 -3.15
CA MET A 97 20.16 1.02 -1.98
C MET A 97 20.45 -0.19 -1.08
N ASP A 98 21.43 -0.05 -0.20
CA ASP A 98 21.88 -1.08 0.74
C ASP A 98 20.74 -1.66 1.58
N ARG A 99 19.85 -0.81 2.13
CA ARG A 99 18.67 -1.25 2.89
C ARG A 99 17.74 -2.11 2.04
N ILE A 100 17.44 -1.72 0.82
CA ILE A 100 16.55 -2.48 -0.07
C ILE A 100 17.18 -3.81 -0.47
N ALA A 101 18.48 -3.82 -0.77
CA ALA A 101 19.22 -5.06 -1.08
C ALA A 101 19.18 -6.03 0.12
N PHE A 102 19.35 -5.52 1.34
CA PHE A 102 19.23 -6.30 2.57
C PHE A 102 17.82 -6.89 2.74
N ASP A 103 16.77 -6.07 2.62
CA ASP A 103 15.38 -6.51 2.79
C ASP A 103 15.00 -7.56 1.72
N HIS A 104 15.43 -7.39 0.47
CA HIS A 104 15.22 -8.38 -0.58
C HIS A 104 15.96 -9.69 -0.29
N ALA A 105 17.17 -9.63 0.26
CA ALA A 105 17.91 -10.83 0.65
C ALA A 105 17.22 -11.61 1.77
N GLN A 106 16.61 -10.91 2.75
CA GLN A 106 15.83 -11.54 3.81
C GLN A 106 14.50 -12.16 3.30
N ALA A 107 13.94 -11.62 2.21
CA ALA A 107 12.67 -12.06 1.64
C ALA A 107 12.82 -13.07 0.48
N ILE A 108 14.05 -13.52 0.16
CA ILE A 108 14.34 -14.30 -1.05
C ILE A 108 13.48 -15.55 -1.20
N ASP A 109 13.26 -16.31 -0.13
CA ASP A 109 12.50 -17.55 -0.18
C ASP A 109 11.02 -17.29 -0.43
N ARG A 110 10.47 -16.21 0.15
CA ARG A 110 9.10 -15.75 -0.14
C ARG A 110 8.94 -15.29 -1.58
N MET A 111 9.91 -14.52 -2.09
CA MET A 111 9.89 -14.07 -3.48
C MET A 111 10.03 -15.20 -4.49
N LYS A 112 10.82 -16.25 -4.19
CA LYS A 112 10.92 -17.46 -5.02
C LYS A 112 9.63 -18.28 -5.07
N GLY A 113 8.84 -18.23 -4.04
CA GLY A 113 7.53 -18.89 -3.97
C GLY A 113 6.45 -18.24 -4.82
N ASP A 114 6.71 -17.04 -5.36
CA ASP A 114 5.78 -16.29 -6.19
C ASP A 114 6.43 -15.90 -7.52
N GLU A 115 5.84 -16.31 -8.65
CA GLU A 115 6.42 -16.08 -9.98
C GLU A 115 6.51 -14.60 -10.36
N TYR A 116 5.53 -13.76 -9.94
CA TYR A 116 5.53 -12.32 -10.23
C TYR A 116 6.60 -11.58 -9.44
N LEU A 117 6.76 -11.92 -8.15
CA LEU A 117 7.83 -11.36 -7.33
C LEU A 117 9.20 -11.84 -7.82
N SER A 118 9.32 -13.13 -8.14
CA SER A 118 10.55 -13.71 -8.66
C SER A 118 10.97 -13.05 -9.97
N ALA A 119 10.07 -12.92 -10.93
CA ALA A 119 10.35 -12.28 -12.21
C ALA A 119 10.81 -10.82 -12.07
N ARG A 120 10.25 -10.10 -11.09
CA ARG A 120 10.50 -8.66 -10.90
C ARG A 120 11.73 -8.36 -10.06
N PHE A 121 11.93 -9.09 -8.96
CA PHE A 121 12.93 -8.76 -7.95
C PHE A 121 14.09 -9.73 -7.88
N LEU A 122 13.98 -10.90 -8.55
CA LEU A 122 15.02 -11.95 -8.57
C LEU A 122 15.47 -12.29 -9.99
N PRO A 123 15.98 -11.34 -10.79
CA PRO A 123 16.47 -11.67 -12.13
C PRO A 123 17.58 -12.73 -12.05
N GLY A 124 17.41 -13.85 -12.77
CA GLY A 124 18.31 -15.00 -12.67
C GLY A 124 18.27 -15.71 -11.32
N GLY A 125 17.19 -15.56 -10.53
CA GLY A 125 16.99 -16.23 -9.25
C GLY A 125 17.75 -15.61 -8.07
N LYS A 126 18.31 -14.41 -8.24
CA LYS A 126 19.09 -13.69 -7.21
C LYS A 126 18.53 -12.28 -6.98
N PRO A 127 18.61 -11.75 -5.74
CA PRO A 127 18.27 -10.35 -5.46
C PRO A 127 19.14 -9.40 -6.30
N LEU A 128 18.54 -8.25 -6.62
CA LEU A 128 19.27 -7.17 -7.29
C LEU A 128 20.40 -6.66 -6.39
N PRO A 129 21.64 -6.53 -6.89
CA PRO A 129 22.74 -6.02 -6.08
C PRO A 129 22.60 -4.51 -5.82
N ILE A 130 23.29 -4.03 -4.78
CA ILE A 130 23.40 -2.59 -4.47
C ILE A 130 23.90 -1.85 -5.73
N GLY A 131 23.27 -0.72 -6.02
CA GLY A 131 23.58 0.12 -7.18
C GLY A 131 22.96 -0.36 -8.50
N ALA A 132 22.37 -1.55 -8.57
CA ALA A 132 21.65 -2.00 -9.75
C ALA A 132 20.49 -1.06 -10.08
N LYS A 133 20.23 -0.83 -11.36
CA LYS A 133 19.06 -0.07 -11.80
C LYS A 133 17.84 -0.99 -11.82
N HIS A 134 16.78 -0.57 -11.13
CA HIS A 134 15.49 -1.27 -11.14
C HIS A 134 14.40 -0.38 -11.71
N MET A 135 13.51 -0.94 -12.52
CA MET A 135 12.41 -0.26 -13.18
C MET A 135 11.11 -0.99 -12.91
N GLN A 136 10.01 -0.22 -12.77
CA GLN A 136 8.67 -0.74 -12.50
C GLN A 136 7.63 -0.04 -13.41
N PRO A 137 7.65 -0.29 -14.73
CA PRO A 137 6.81 0.44 -15.68
C PRO A 137 5.31 0.27 -15.42
N GLN A 138 4.85 -0.91 -14.96
CA GLN A 138 3.45 -1.11 -14.58
C GLN A 138 3.06 -0.25 -13.36
N MET A 139 3.96 -0.09 -12.39
CA MET A 139 3.75 0.82 -11.25
C MET A 139 3.66 2.27 -11.73
N ALA A 140 4.48 2.67 -12.70
CA ALA A 140 4.38 4.01 -13.29
C ALA A 140 3.01 4.24 -13.92
N GLU A 141 2.47 3.27 -14.62
CA GLU A 141 1.12 3.39 -15.21
C GLU A 141 0.02 3.44 -14.15
N THR A 142 0.11 2.61 -13.11
CA THR A 142 -0.82 2.68 -11.95
C THR A 142 -0.79 4.08 -11.30
N LEU A 143 0.40 4.63 -11.05
CA LEU A 143 0.55 5.97 -10.47
C LEU A 143 0.02 7.08 -11.40
N ARG A 144 0.22 6.97 -12.72
CA ARG A 144 -0.36 7.90 -13.70
C ARG A 144 -1.89 7.86 -13.68
N ARG A 145 -2.47 6.68 -13.54
CA ARG A 145 -3.91 6.54 -13.44
C ARG A 145 -4.44 7.21 -12.18
N ILE A 146 -3.81 6.95 -11.03
CA ILE A 146 -4.15 7.65 -9.77
C ILE A 146 -3.99 9.17 -9.92
N ALA A 147 -2.93 9.64 -10.58
CA ALA A 147 -2.69 11.05 -10.81
C ALA A 147 -3.81 11.72 -11.63
N ARG A 148 -4.38 11.03 -12.62
CA ARG A 148 -5.45 11.56 -13.49
C ARG A 148 -6.84 11.42 -12.89
N GLU A 149 -7.12 10.29 -12.25
CA GLU A 149 -8.47 9.84 -11.89
C GLU A 149 -8.69 9.84 -10.36
N GLY A 150 -7.64 10.22 -9.59
CA GLY A 150 -7.70 10.21 -8.13
C GLY A 150 -7.99 8.81 -7.59
N ARG A 151 -8.91 8.74 -6.62
CA ARG A 151 -9.34 7.49 -5.99
C ARG A 151 -9.85 6.46 -7.01
N ALA A 152 -10.66 6.87 -7.98
CA ALA A 152 -11.23 5.99 -8.98
C ALA A 152 -10.13 5.27 -9.79
N GLY A 153 -8.99 5.90 -10.03
CA GLY A 153 -7.86 5.32 -10.75
C GLY A 153 -7.23 4.09 -10.07
N PHE A 154 -7.55 3.82 -8.81
CA PHE A 154 -7.07 2.66 -8.08
C PHE A 154 -8.19 1.69 -7.67
N TYR A 155 -9.32 2.21 -7.17
CA TYR A 155 -10.40 1.39 -6.61
C TYR A 155 -11.46 0.98 -7.64
N GLU A 156 -11.31 1.44 -8.88
CA GLU A 156 -12.21 1.11 -9.99
C GLU A 156 -11.42 0.70 -11.24
N GLY A 157 -12.05 -0.07 -12.12
CA GLY A 157 -11.49 -0.47 -13.42
C GLY A 157 -10.22 -1.31 -13.34
N PRO A 158 -9.27 -1.14 -14.29
CA PRO A 158 -8.22 -2.14 -14.53
C PRO A 158 -7.28 -2.41 -13.34
N VAL A 159 -6.99 -1.41 -12.48
CA VAL A 159 -6.10 -1.63 -11.33
C VAL A 159 -6.78 -2.51 -10.29
N MET A 160 -8.01 -2.17 -9.93
CA MET A 160 -8.84 -2.98 -9.03
C MET A 160 -9.06 -4.39 -9.58
N GLU A 161 -9.40 -4.50 -10.86
CA GLU A 161 -9.64 -5.78 -11.54
C GLU A 161 -8.39 -6.69 -11.51
N ASP A 162 -7.20 -6.14 -11.76
CA ASP A 162 -5.93 -6.89 -11.70
C ASP A 162 -5.62 -7.39 -10.29
N VAL A 163 -5.80 -6.53 -9.27
CA VAL A 163 -5.63 -6.91 -7.86
C VAL A 163 -6.62 -8.02 -7.47
N LEU A 164 -7.90 -7.88 -7.84
CA LEU A 164 -8.93 -8.88 -7.57
C LEU A 164 -8.64 -10.20 -8.27
N ALA A 165 -8.25 -10.17 -9.54
CA ALA A 165 -7.90 -11.36 -10.30
C ALA A 165 -6.74 -12.12 -9.62
N ARG A 166 -5.71 -11.38 -9.17
CA ARG A 166 -4.59 -11.97 -8.46
C ARG A 166 -5.00 -12.58 -7.12
N LEU A 167 -5.74 -11.85 -6.29
CA LEU A 167 -6.19 -12.33 -4.98
C LEU A 167 -7.12 -13.55 -5.12
N LYS A 168 -8.08 -13.52 -6.05
CA LYS A 168 -8.96 -14.66 -6.34
C LYS A 168 -8.19 -15.89 -6.83
N GLY A 169 -7.18 -15.69 -7.67
CA GLY A 169 -6.30 -16.76 -8.14
C GLY A 169 -5.51 -17.44 -7.02
N LEU A 170 -5.31 -16.75 -5.90
CA LEU A 170 -4.67 -17.27 -4.70
C LEU A 170 -5.68 -17.82 -3.65
N GLY A 171 -6.99 -17.75 -3.92
CA GLY A 171 -8.05 -18.14 -3.00
C GLY A 171 -8.52 -17.04 -2.05
N GLY A 172 -8.19 -15.79 -2.33
CA GLY A 172 -8.66 -14.63 -1.57
C GLY A 172 -10.16 -14.37 -1.72
N LEU A 173 -10.76 -13.70 -0.73
CA LEU A 173 -12.20 -13.49 -0.59
C LEU A 173 -12.67 -12.10 -1.09
N HIS A 174 -11.75 -11.28 -1.59
CA HIS A 174 -12.01 -9.91 -2.00
C HIS A 174 -12.95 -9.83 -3.20
N GLU A 175 -13.84 -8.84 -3.16
CA GLU A 175 -14.78 -8.49 -4.23
C GLU A 175 -14.71 -7.00 -4.58
N ALA A 176 -15.32 -6.60 -5.69
CA ALA A 176 -15.32 -5.21 -6.15
C ALA A 176 -16.02 -4.28 -5.14
N GLU A 177 -17.05 -4.79 -4.48
CA GLU A 177 -17.82 -4.09 -3.45
C GLU A 177 -16.94 -3.73 -2.23
N ASP A 178 -15.96 -4.55 -1.89
CA ASP A 178 -15.01 -4.26 -0.80
C ASP A 178 -14.12 -3.06 -1.16
N PHE A 179 -13.68 -2.99 -2.43
CA PHE A 179 -12.91 -1.85 -2.94
C PHE A 179 -13.74 -0.58 -3.03
N ASP A 180 -15.00 -0.69 -3.50
CA ASP A 180 -15.93 0.45 -3.52
C ASP A 180 -16.21 0.98 -2.12
N ALA A 181 -16.36 0.10 -1.13
CA ALA A 181 -16.66 0.47 0.25
C ALA A 181 -15.45 1.02 1.05
N GLN A 182 -14.21 0.85 0.56
CA GLN A 182 -13.02 1.31 1.28
C GLN A 182 -13.01 2.83 1.41
N ARG A 183 -12.89 3.32 2.65
CA ARG A 183 -12.76 4.75 2.99
C ARG A 183 -11.79 4.92 4.17
N CYS A 184 -10.94 5.93 4.06
CA CYS A 184 -10.17 6.43 5.19
C CYS A 184 -11.04 7.34 6.09
N GLU A 185 -10.65 7.47 7.34
CA GLU A 185 -11.42 8.21 8.34
C GLU A 185 -10.51 9.19 9.10
N TYR A 186 -10.97 10.43 9.28
CA TYR A 186 -10.36 11.31 10.27
C TYR A 186 -10.76 10.84 11.66
N VAL A 187 -9.77 10.67 12.51
CA VAL A 187 -9.91 10.21 13.88
C VAL A 187 -9.26 11.20 14.84
N LYS A 188 -9.71 11.21 16.08
CA LYS A 188 -9.08 12.05 17.10
C LYS A 188 -7.73 11.44 17.48
N PRO A 189 -6.60 12.18 17.34
CA PRO A 189 -5.32 11.68 17.81
C PRO A 189 -5.37 11.35 19.30
N ILE A 190 -4.69 10.28 19.69
CA ILE A 190 -4.34 10.08 21.10
C ILE A 190 -3.18 10.98 21.45
N HIS A 191 -3.11 11.44 22.70
CA HIS A 191 -2.02 12.28 23.16
C HIS A 191 -1.68 12.06 24.63
N ALA A 192 -0.45 12.39 24.98
CA ALA A 192 0.05 12.39 26.34
C ALA A 192 1.01 13.55 26.55
N GLU A 193 1.03 14.11 27.75
CA GLU A 193 2.03 15.09 28.14
C GLU A 193 3.31 14.38 28.60
N TYR A 194 4.44 14.84 28.10
CA TYR A 194 5.76 14.39 28.55
C TYR A 194 6.74 15.56 28.63
N ARG A 195 7.19 15.87 29.83
CA ARG A 195 8.17 16.93 30.13
C ARG A 195 7.78 18.31 29.56
N GLY A 196 6.51 18.68 29.67
CA GLY A 196 5.97 19.94 29.15
C GLY A 196 5.74 19.99 27.63
N HIS A 197 5.76 18.82 26.98
CA HIS A 197 5.44 18.67 25.56
C HIS A 197 4.23 17.76 25.40
N GLU A 198 3.33 18.14 24.48
CA GLU A 198 2.26 17.26 24.02
C GLU A 198 2.79 16.33 22.93
N VAL A 199 2.68 15.03 23.13
CA VAL A 199 3.05 14.00 22.15
C VAL A 199 1.76 13.42 21.57
N TYR A 200 1.64 13.39 20.26
CA TYR A 200 0.46 12.90 19.54
C TYR A 200 0.78 11.67 18.72
N GLU A 201 -0.18 10.77 18.61
CA GLU A 201 -0.10 9.56 17.78
C GLU A 201 -1.45 9.26 17.12
N CYS A 202 -1.44 8.50 16.00
CA CYS A 202 -2.64 7.91 15.44
C CYS A 202 -3.15 6.80 16.37
N PRO A 203 -4.47 6.73 16.65
CA PRO A 203 -5.05 5.67 17.46
C PRO A 203 -5.00 4.31 16.76
#